data_2617fdb33e99d07663fdfee9c276257a
#
_entry.id   2617fdb33e99d07663fdfee9c276257a
#
_cell.length_a   1.000
_cell.length_b   1.000
_cell.length_c   1.000
_cell.angle_alpha   90.00
_cell.angle_beta   90.00
_cell.angle_gamma   90.00
#
_symmetry.space_group_name_H-M   'P 1'
#
loop_
_entity.id
_entity.type
_entity.pdbx_description
1 polymer ?
#
loop_
_entity_poly.entity_id
_entity_poly.type
_entity_poly.pdbx_seq_one_letter_code
_entity_poly.pdbx_strand_id
1 'polypeptide(L)'
;MLFHVTMDVRIPQDADQAKIDDLKAREKARCQELMELGIWRHIWLVVGQYKNVSVFDVEDNAGLHEILMGLPLFPYMLIEVTALCRHPSSSRENDR
;
A
#
# COMPACT_ATOMS: atom_id res chain seq x y z
N MET A 1 1.94 5.08 -13.87
CA MET A 1 1.15 3.84 -13.94
C MET A 1 0.44 3.62 -12.62
N LEU A 2 -0.83 3.28 -12.68
CA LEU A 2 -1.62 3.01 -11.48
C LEU A 2 -1.68 1.52 -11.20
N PHE A 3 -1.56 1.19 -9.93
CA PHE A 3 -1.68 -0.19 -9.44
C PHE A 3 -2.68 -0.24 -8.28
N HIS A 4 -3.56 -1.22 -8.33
CA HIS A 4 -4.42 -1.59 -7.21
C HIS A 4 -3.67 -2.60 -6.37
N VAL A 5 -3.50 -2.30 -5.09
CA VAL A 5 -2.73 -3.15 -4.17
C VAL A 5 -3.57 -3.46 -2.95
N THR A 6 -3.74 -4.74 -2.64
CA THR A 6 -4.35 -5.16 -1.40
C THR A 6 -3.27 -5.66 -0.45
N MET A 7 -3.38 -5.27 0.81
CA MET A 7 -2.43 -5.66 1.86
C MET A 7 -3.21 -6.25 3.03
N ASP A 8 -3.06 -7.57 3.21
CA ASP A 8 -3.65 -8.29 4.33
C ASP A 8 -2.57 -8.44 5.40
N VAL A 9 -2.74 -7.73 6.51
CA VAL A 9 -1.72 -7.68 7.58
C VAL A 9 -2.00 -8.78 8.59
N ARG A 10 -1.05 -9.70 8.74
CA ARG A 10 -1.15 -10.85 9.64
C ARG A 10 0.00 -10.85 10.62
N ILE A 11 -0.28 -10.34 11.83
CA ILE A 11 0.71 -10.25 12.90
C ILE A 11 0.53 -11.46 13.82
N PRO A 12 1.62 -12.24 14.08
CA PRO A 12 1.53 -13.38 14.98
C PRO A 12 1.11 -12.96 16.39
N GLN A 13 0.33 -13.81 17.06
CA GLN A 13 -0.13 -13.52 18.43
C GLN A 13 1.03 -13.40 19.43
N ASP A 14 2.11 -14.14 19.20
CA ASP A 14 3.28 -14.16 20.06
C ASP A 14 4.33 -13.10 19.70
N ALA A 15 4.01 -12.20 18.76
CA ALA A 15 4.92 -11.13 18.40
C ALA A 15 5.12 -10.16 19.57
N ASP A 16 6.35 -9.62 19.68
CA ASP A 16 6.66 -8.58 20.67
C ASP A 16 5.82 -7.33 20.38
N GLN A 17 4.91 -7.01 21.28
CA GLN A 17 3.95 -5.92 21.09
C GLN A 17 4.65 -4.56 20.94
N ALA A 18 5.70 -4.31 21.71
CA ALA A 18 6.44 -3.04 21.60
C ALA A 18 7.09 -2.90 20.23
N LYS A 19 7.64 -3.98 19.70
CA LYS A 19 8.24 -3.99 18.37
C LYS A 19 7.19 -3.77 17.27
N ILE A 20 6.04 -4.41 17.40
CA ILE A 20 4.94 -4.25 16.44
C ILE A 20 4.40 -2.82 16.49
N ASP A 21 4.24 -2.24 17.65
CA ASP A 21 3.78 -0.86 17.78
C ASP A 21 4.74 0.13 17.10
N ASP A 22 6.05 -0.09 17.25
CA ASP A 22 7.06 0.69 16.57
C ASP A 22 6.96 0.55 15.04
N LEU A 23 6.81 -0.68 14.55
CA LEU A 23 6.64 -0.93 13.12
C LEU A 23 5.38 -0.26 12.57
N LYS A 24 4.27 -0.30 13.31
CA LYS A 24 3.02 0.37 12.91
C LYS A 24 3.20 1.88 12.82
N ALA A 25 3.91 2.48 13.78
CA ALA A 25 4.16 3.92 13.77
C ALA A 25 5.02 4.32 12.56
N ARG A 26 6.05 3.54 12.25
CA ARG A 26 6.90 3.78 11.09
C ARG A 26 6.16 3.54 9.78
N GLU A 27 5.28 2.54 9.74
CA GLU A 27 4.43 2.26 8.57
C GLU A 27 3.52 3.45 8.29
N LYS A 28 2.87 3.99 9.32
CA LYS A 28 2.02 5.17 9.19
C LYS A 28 2.80 6.37 8.65
N ALA A 29 3.98 6.63 9.20
CA ALA A 29 4.82 7.74 8.75
C ALA A 29 5.23 7.58 7.29
N ARG A 30 5.63 6.37 6.89
CA ARG A 30 6.02 6.08 5.50
C ARG A 30 4.84 6.21 4.54
N CYS A 31 3.67 5.73 4.94
CA CYS A 31 2.45 5.87 4.15
C CYS A 31 2.13 7.34 3.89
N GLN A 32 2.15 8.15 4.95
CA GLN A 32 1.86 9.59 4.83
C GLN A 32 2.88 10.32 3.97
N GLU A 33 4.16 9.98 4.09
CA GLU A 33 5.22 10.52 3.24
C GLU A 33 4.96 10.21 1.76
N LEU A 34 4.65 8.97 1.44
CA LEU A 34 4.35 8.55 0.07
C LEU A 34 3.06 9.17 -0.46
N MET A 35 2.07 9.40 0.40
CA MET A 35 0.85 10.09 0.02
C MET A 35 1.10 11.55 -0.32
N GLU A 36 1.94 12.24 0.45
CA GLU A 36 2.32 13.62 0.17
C GLU A 36 3.06 13.75 -1.17
N LEU A 37 3.85 12.73 -1.53
CA LEU A 37 4.55 12.69 -2.80
C LEU A 37 3.66 12.29 -3.99
N GLY A 38 2.40 11.91 -3.74
CA GLY A 38 1.48 11.46 -4.78
C GLY A 38 1.73 10.05 -5.28
N ILE A 39 2.61 9.30 -4.61
CA ILE A 39 2.95 7.92 -4.96
C ILE A 39 1.90 6.95 -4.42
N TRP A 40 1.56 7.06 -3.14
CA TRP A 40 0.47 6.30 -2.52
C TRP A 40 -0.78 7.17 -2.58
N ARG A 41 -1.59 7.00 -3.62
CA ARG A 41 -2.68 7.93 -3.90
C ARG A 41 -3.87 7.74 -2.98
N HIS A 42 -4.20 6.50 -2.65
CA HIS A 42 -5.38 6.19 -1.85
C HIS A 42 -5.12 4.98 -0.98
N ILE A 43 -5.72 4.98 0.21
CA ILE A 43 -5.75 3.82 1.10
C ILE A 43 -7.10 3.77 1.81
N TRP A 44 -7.73 2.60 1.81
CA TRP A 44 -8.97 2.34 2.54
C TRP A 44 -8.87 1.05 3.32
N LEU A 45 -9.48 1.00 4.50
CA LEU A 45 -9.66 -0.24 5.22
C LEU A 45 -10.82 -1.04 4.63
N VAL A 46 -10.65 -2.35 4.53
CA VAL A 46 -11.75 -3.26 4.23
C VAL A 46 -12.55 -3.46 5.50
N VAL A 47 -13.86 -3.22 5.43
CA VAL A 47 -14.73 -3.29 6.61
C VAL A 47 -14.63 -4.65 7.29
N GLY A 48 -14.37 -4.63 8.61
CA GLY A 48 -14.31 -5.85 9.43
C GLY A 48 -13.04 -6.67 9.28
N GLN A 49 -12.02 -6.17 8.55
CA GLN A 49 -10.79 -6.91 8.31
C GLN A 49 -9.56 -6.05 8.62
N TYR A 50 -8.45 -6.71 8.93
CA TYR A 50 -7.16 -6.07 9.09
C TYR A 50 -6.43 -6.06 7.75
N LYS A 51 -7.07 -5.41 6.77
CA LYS A 51 -6.68 -5.43 5.37
C LYS A 51 -6.96 -4.05 4.77
N ASN A 52 -6.09 -3.59 3.90
CA ASN A 52 -6.34 -2.35 3.18
C ASN A 52 -6.39 -2.58 1.66
N VAL A 53 -7.06 -1.66 0.99
CA VAL A 53 -7.05 -1.51 -0.47
C VAL A 53 -6.38 -0.19 -0.76
N SER A 54 -5.36 -0.23 -1.59
CA SER A 54 -4.55 0.94 -1.91
C SER A 54 -4.43 1.14 -3.41
N VAL A 55 -4.15 2.39 -3.80
CA VAL A 55 -3.81 2.73 -5.19
C VAL A 55 -2.47 3.46 -5.17
N PHE A 56 -1.52 2.95 -5.95
CA PHE A 56 -0.19 3.53 -6.12
C PHE A 56 -0.04 4.08 -7.53
N ASP A 57 0.64 5.21 -7.65
CA ASP A 57 1.04 5.81 -8.93
C ASP A 57 2.56 5.81 -8.99
N VAL A 58 3.12 4.95 -9.82
CA VAL A 58 4.56 4.78 -9.99
C VAL A 58 4.91 4.68 -11.47
N GLU A 59 6.20 4.81 -11.79
CA GLU A 59 6.62 4.78 -13.18
C GLU A 59 6.60 3.37 -13.80
N ASP A 60 6.93 2.35 -12.99
CA ASP A 60 7.05 0.99 -13.48
C ASP A 60 6.88 -0.05 -12.37
N ASN A 61 6.92 -1.31 -12.76
CA ASN A 61 6.77 -2.43 -11.84
C ASN A 61 7.90 -2.47 -10.80
N ALA A 62 9.12 -2.17 -11.23
CA ALA A 62 10.28 -2.21 -10.33
C ALA A 62 10.17 -1.14 -9.24
N GLY A 63 9.69 0.04 -9.57
CA GLY A 63 9.46 1.11 -8.60
C GLY A 63 8.44 0.72 -7.55
N LEU A 64 7.34 0.10 -7.95
CA LEU A 64 6.33 -0.41 -7.02
C LEU A 64 6.91 -1.50 -6.11
N HIS A 65 7.64 -2.43 -6.69
CA HIS A 65 8.27 -3.53 -5.94
C HIS A 65 9.18 -3.00 -4.84
N GLU A 66 10.04 -2.04 -5.15
CA GLU A 66 10.94 -1.44 -4.16
C GLU A 66 10.19 -0.75 -3.02
N ILE A 67 9.12 -0.03 -3.36
CA ILE A 67 8.30 0.65 -2.36
C ILE A 67 7.66 -0.37 -1.41
N LEU A 68 7.03 -1.41 -1.96
CA LEU A 68 6.35 -2.43 -1.15
C LEU A 68 7.33 -3.19 -0.26
N MET A 69 8.48 -3.60 -0.81
CA MET A 69 9.51 -4.30 -0.06
C MET A 69 10.09 -3.45 1.07
N GLY A 70 10.07 -2.13 0.94
CA GLY A 70 10.57 -1.20 1.94
C GLY A 70 9.58 -0.85 3.04
N LEU A 71 8.34 -1.32 2.98
CA LEU A 71 7.35 -1.02 4.00
C LEU A 71 7.71 -1.72 5.31
N PRO A 72 7.67 -1.01 6.47
CA PRO A 72 8.02 -1.61 7.77
C PRO A 72 7.24 -2.88 8.12
N LEU A 73 5.96 -2.95 7.74
CA LEU A 73 5.12 -4.13 8.01
C LEU A 73 5.15 -5.18 6.90
N PHE A 74 5.98 -4.99 5.87
CA PHE A 74 6.04 -5.91 4.73
C PHE A 74 6.16 -7.39 5.13
N PRO A 75 6.99 -7.78 6.12
CA PRO A 75 7.12 -9.19 6.50
C PRO A 75 5.83 -9.84 7.00
N TYR A 76 4.86 -9.03 7.41
CA TYR A 76 3.58 -9.50 7.95
C TYR A 76 2.43 -9.36 6.97
N MET A 77 2.72 -8.98 5.72
CA MET A 77 1.69 -8.71 4.73
C MET A 77 1.56 -9.82 3.70
N LEU A 78 0.32 -10.14 3.35
CA LEU A 78 0.01 -10.83 2.09
C LEU A 78 -0.44 -9.76 1.11
N ILE A 79 0.30 -9.60 0.03
CA ILE A 79 0.10 -8.51 -0.93
C ILE A 79 -0.35 -9.09 -2.26
N GLU A 80 -1.42 -8.49 -2.81
CA GLU A 80 -1.85 -8.76 -4.18
C GLU A 80 -1.81 -7.47 -4.97
N VAL A 81 -1.23 -7.52 -6.17
CA VAL A 81 -1.06 -6.36 -7.04
C VAL A 81 -1.82 -6.59 -8.34
N THR A 82 -2.60 -5.59 -8.73
CA THR A 82 -3.30 -5.57 -10.02
C THR A 82 -2.89 -4.32 -10.78
N ALA A 83 -2.29 -4.50 -11.94
CA ALA A 83 -1.95 -3.38 -12.80
C ALA A 83 -3.22 -2.81 -13.43
N LEU A 84 -3.32 -1.49 -13.43
CA LEU A 84 -4.49 -0.80 -13.98
C LEU A 84 -4.07 0.04 -15.17
N CYS A 85 -4.99 0.24 -16.09
CA CYS A 85 -4.83 1.24 -17.12
C CYS A 85 -6.11 2.07 -17.22
N ARG A 86 -5.98 3.29 -17.70
CA ARG A 86 -7.13 4.18 -17.85
C ARG A 86 -8.13 3.59 -18.82
N HIS A 87 -9.40 3.52 -18.41
CA HIS A 87 -10.48 3.09 -19.29
C HIS A 87 -10.77 4.18 -20.34
N PRO A 88 -11.01 3.81 -21.62
CA PRO A 88 -11.29 4.81 -22.66
C PRO A 88 -12.48 5.72 -22.36
N SER A 89 -13.43 5.25 -21.54
CA SER A 89 -14.62 6.05 -21.17
C SER A 89 -14.40 6.93 -19.95
N SER A 90 -13.22 6.87 -19.31
CA SER A 90 -12.94 7.69 -18.13
C SER A 90 -12.77 9.16 -18.55
N SER A 91 -13.43 10.05 -17.79
CA SER A 91 -13.22 11.49 -17.92
C SER A 91 -12.11 12.02 -17.01
N ARG A 92 -11.47 11.14 -16.24
CA ARG A 92 -10.40 11.52 -15.29
C ARG A 92 -9.05 11.49 -15.98
N GLU A 93 -8.56 12.65 -16.39
CA GLU A 93 -7.30 12.74 -17.14
C GLU A 93 -6.06 12.43 -16.33
N ASN A 94 -6.13 12.57 -15.01
CA ASN A 94 -5.00 12.30 -14.11
C ASN A 94 -4.88 10.83 -13.71
N ASP A 95 -5.79 9.96 -14.13
CA ASP A 95 -5.71 8.52 -13.91
C ASP A 95 -5.06 7.87 -15.14
N ARG A 96 -3.82 7.49 -15.01
CA ARG A 96 -3.00 7.02 -16.14
C ARG A 96 -2.77 5.53 -16.14
#